data_17e91ab72fb6c35e3102a07378bb15be
#
_entry.id   17e91ab72fb6c35e3102a07378bb15be
#
_cell.length_a   1.000
_cell.length_b   1.000
_cell.length_c   1.000
_cell.angle_alpha   90.00
_cell.angle_beta   90.00
_cell.angle_gamma   90.00
#
_symmetry.space_group_name_H-M   'P 1'
#
loop_
_entity.id
_entity.type
_entity.pdbx_description
1 polymer ?
#
loop_
_entity_poly.entity_id
_entity_poly.type
_entity_poly.pdbx_seq_one_letter_code
_entity_poly.pdbx_strand_id
1 'polypeptide(L)'
;MLPAPKPDGLSLADVLESCLSAIQGQGNRLGLPPIERAVVLLVDGLGAEALKATAGHARTLSGALTTKSVIEAGFPTTTAAALASLTTGQLPGQHGLVGYSVLDSAHDRVVNQLSGWDDNLDPATWQLQPTVFERASAAGLGAAAV
;
A
#
# COMPACT_ATOMS: atom_id res chain seq x y z
N MET A 1 -9.08 -19.65 11.95
CA MET A 1 -9.69 -18.92 10.82
C MET A 1 -8.72 -17.82 10.44
N LEU A 2 -8.33 -17.70 9.18
CA LEU A 2 -7.48 -16.60 8.73
C LEU A 2 -8.28 -15.29 8.77
N PRO A 3 -7.63 -14.15 9.11
CA PRO A 3 -8.30 -12.87 9.05
C PRO A 3 -8.74 -12.60 7.61
N ALA A 4 -10.02 -12.27 7.43
CA ALA A 4 -10.53 -11.83 6.15
C ALA A 4 -10.69 -10.31 6.16
N PRO A 5 -10.35 -9.61 5.07
CA PRO A 5 -10.58 -8.18 4.97
C PRO A 5 -12.08 -7.91 5.09
N LYS A 6 -12.44 -6.82 5.74
CA LYS A 6 -13.84 -6.38 5.79
C LYS A 6 -14.26 -5.98 4.37
N PRO A 7 -15.44 -6.44 3.90
CA PRO A 7 -15.87 -6.20 2.52
C PRO A 7 -15.83 -4.71 2.09
N ASP A 8 -16.15 -3.81 3.02
CA ASP A 8 -16.15 -2.36 2.78
C ASP A 8 -15.08 -1.61 3.58
N GLY A 9 -14.10 -2.32 4.16
CA GLY A 9 -13.03 -1.74 4.96
C GLY A 9 -12.09 -0.89 4.12
N LEU A 10 -11.59 0.20 4.71
CA LEU A 10 -10.50 0.99 4.14
C LEU A 10 -9.17 0.29 4.42
N SER A 11 -8.29 0.30 3.44
CA SER A 11 -6.99 -0.36 3.50
C SER A 11 -5.87 0.49 2.91
N LEU A 12 -4.63 -0.01 2.96
CA LEU A 12 -3.49 0.64 2.30
C LEU A 12 -3.71 0.84 0.80
N ALA A 13 -4.45 -0.06 0.13
CA ALA A 13 -4.78 0.07 -1.29
C ALA A 13 -5.57 1.35 -1.60
N ASP A 14 -6.32 1.87 -0.64
CA ASP A 14 -7.14 3.07 -0.83
C ASP A 14 -6.35 4.39 -0.71
N VAL A 15 -5.12 4.37 -0.18
CA VAL A 15 -4.40 5.60 0.19
C VAL A 15 -3.97 6.41 -1.02
N LEU A 16 -3.05 5.87 -1.84
CA LEU A 16 -2.56 6.60 -3.04
C LEU A 16 -3.66 6.75 -4.08
N GLU A 17 -4.56 5.76 -4.19
CA GLU A 17 -5.74 5.83 -5.06
C GLU A 17 -6.64 7.01 -4.71
N SER A 18 -6.92 7.19 -3.42
CA SER A 18 -7.72 8.34 -2.95
C SER A 18 -7.00 9.67 -3.15
N CYS A 19 -5.68 9.71 -2.99
CA CYS A 19 -4.89 10.90 -3.28
C CYS A 19 -4.95 11.28 -4.76
N LEU A 20 -4.79 10.30 -5.66
CA LEU A 20 -4.88 10.53 -7.10
C LEU A 20 -6.27 11.05 -7.49
N SER A 21 -7.33 10.39 -7.02
CA SER A 21 -8.71 10.81 -7.27
C SER A 21 -8.99 12.22 -6.74
N ALA A 22 -8.51 12.55 -5.54
CA ALA A 22 -8.68 13.88 -4.94
C ALA A 22 -7.96 14.99 -5.76
N ILE A 23 -6.76 14.70 -6.30
CA ILE A 23 -6.04 15.64 -7.19
C ILE A 23 -6.81 15.86 -8.50
N GLN A 24 -7.50 14.82 -8.99
CA GLN A 24 -8.35 14.90 -10.18
C GLN A 24 -9.73 15.51 -9.91
N GLY A 25 -10.02 15.92 -8.67
CA GLY A 25 -11.33 16.46 -8.28
C GLY A 25 -12.45 15.43 -8.26
N GLN A 26 -12.10 14.14 -8.16
CA GLN A 26 -13.03 13.02 -8.14
C GLN A 26 -13.33 12.55 -6.71
N GLY A 27 -14.48 11.88 -6.54
CA GLY A 27 -14.81 11.21 -5.29
C GLY A 27 -13.83 10.08 -4.98
N ASN A 28 -13.50 9.87 -3.70
CA ASN A 28 -12.53 8.89 -3.26
C ASN A 28 -12.95 8.19 -1.97
N ARG A 29 -12.39 7.01 -1.71
CA ARG A 29 -12.78 6.16 -0.57
C ARG A 29 -12.38 6.73 0.80
N LEU A 30 -11.30 7.48 0.89
CA LEU A 30 -10.88 8.14 2.13
C LEU A 30 -11.69 9.40 2.44
N GLY A 31 -12.54 9.88 1.53
CA GLY A 31 -13.31 11.10 1.68
C GLY A 31 -12.43 12.36 1.69
N LEU A 32 -11.30 12.35 1.00
CA LEU A 32 -10.44 13.51 0.86
C LEU A 32 -11.14 14.57 0.02
N PRO A 33 -11.06 15.86 0.42
CA PRO A 33 -11.54 16.94 -0.43
C PRO A 33 -10.65 17.06 -1.69
N PRO A 34 -11.07 17.81 -2.71
CA PRO A 34 -10.19 18.16 -3.82
C PRO A 34 -8.92 18.86 -3.31
N ILE A 35 -7.75 18.40 -3.78
CA ILE A 35 -6.43 18.89 -3.38
C ILE A 35 -5.55 19.10 -4.63
N GLU A 36 -4.57 19.97 -4.53
CA GLU A 36 -3.61 20.19 -5.62
C GLU A 36 -2.41 19.24 -5.56
N ARG A 37 -2.04 18.80 -4.38
CA ARG A 37 -0.85 17.97 -4.12
C ARG A 37 -1.09 17.06 -2.93
N ALA A 38 -0.47 15.89 -2.95
CA ALA A 38 -0.44 14.95 -1.84
C ALA A 38 0.99 14.53 -1.53
N VAL A 39 1.31 14.42 -0.24
CA VAL A 39 2.53 13.78 0.24
C VAL A 39 2.11 12.64 1.16
N VAL A 40 2.51 11.43 0.81
CA VAL A 40 2.25 10.24 1.62
C VAL A 40 3.56 9.79 2.25
N LEU A 41 3.64 9.89 3.58
CA LEU A 41 4.78 9.40 4.35
C LEU A 41 4.49 7.97 4.82
N LEU A 42 5.24 7.02 4.30
CA LEU A 42 5.19 5.64 4.74
C LEU A 42 6.28 5.37 5.79
N VAL A 43 5.86 4.88 6.95
CA VAL A 43 6.79 4.43 8.01
C VAL A 43 6.53 2.95 8.24
N ASP A 44 7.43 2.11 7.73
CA ASP A 44 7.31 0.66 7.84
C ASP A 44 7.38 0.20 9.30
N GLY A 45 6.55 -0.78 9.64
CA GLY A 45 6.47 -1.33 10.99
C GLY A 45 5.77 -0.46 12.03
N LEU A 46 5.38 0.78 11.71
CA LEU A 46 4.66 1.67 12.62
C LEU A 46 3.14 1.52 12.47
N GLY A 47 2.55 0.63 13.24
CA GLY A 47 1.09 0.47 13.29
C GLY A 47 0.43 1.38 14.33
N ALA A 48 -0.89 1.58 14.19
CA ALA A 48 -1.69 2.43 15.08
C ALA A 48 -1.60 1.99 16.56
N GLU A 49 -1.54 0.69 16.83
CA GLU A 49 -1.41 0.18 18.20
C GLU A 49 -0.05 0.50 18.83
N ALA A 50 1.04 0.37 18.06
CA ALA A 50 2.37 0.77 18.50
C ALA A 50 2.43 2.29 18.77
N LEU A 51 1.82 3.08 17.89
CA LEU A 51 1.75 4.54 18.07
C LEU A 51 0.94 4.93 19.31
N LYS A 52 -0.17 4.26 19.59
CA LYS A 52 -0.96 4.46 20.84
C LYS A 52 -0.15 4.09 22.08
N ALA A 53 0.54 2.95 22.06
CA ALA A 53 1.35 2.47 23.18
C ALA A 53 2.51 3.43 23.51
N THR A 54 3.02 4.15 22.52
CA THR A 54 4.15 5.10 22.65
C THR A 54 3.74 6.57 22.47
N ALA A 55 2.49 6.90 22.73
CA ALA A 55 1.89 8.22 22.50
C ALA A 55 2.68 9.38 23.10
N GLY A 56 3.35 9.18 24.27
CA GLY A 56 4.18 10.20 24.89
C GLY A 56 5.39 10.64 24.07
N HIS A 57 5.90 9.76 23.20
CA HIS A 57 7.04 10.03 22.31
C HIS A 57 6.62 10.61 20.94
N ALA A 58 5.37 10.43 20.57
CA ALA A 58 4.83 10.88 19.25
C ALA A 58 3.53 11.68 19.43
N ARG A 59 3.55 12.73 20.27
CA ARG A 59 2.35 13.47 20.69
C ARG A 59 1.52 14.01 19.54
N THR A 60 2.17 14.53 18.51
CA THR A 60 1.48 15.09 17.32
C THR A 60 0.72 14.01 16.57
N LEU A 61 1.37 12.90 16.25
CA LEU A 61 0.76 11.80 15.52
C LEU A 61 -0.32 11.10 16.35
N SER A 62 -0.03 10.81 17.62
CA SER A 62 -1.00 10.16 18.51
C SER A 62 -2.21 11.06 18.81
N GLY A 63 -2.03 12.38 18.87
CA GLY A 63 -3.12 13.33 19.04
C GLY A 63 -4.04 13.42 17.80
N ALA A 64 -3.53 13.09 16.62
CA ALA A 64 -4.31 13.01 15.39
C ALA A 64 -5.04 11.68 15.20
N LEU A 65 -4.71 10.64 15.98
CA LEU A 65 -5.37 9.34 15.88
C LEU A 65 -6.81 9.40 16.37
N THR A 66 -7.70 8.97 15.50
CA THR A 66 -9.11 8.73 15.80
C THR A 66 -9.48 7.33 15.31
N THR A 67 -10.62 6.81 15.74
CA THR A 67 -11.13 5.53 15.21
C THR A 67 -11.41 5.56 13.71
N LYS A 68 -11.65 6.75 13.15
CA LYS A 68 -11.90 6.96 11.72
C LYS A 68 -10.62 7.13 10.90
N SER A 69 -9.49 7.49 11.53
CA SER A 69 -8.20 7.69 10.84
C SER A 69 -7.33 6.44 10.79
N VAL A 70 -7.81 5.31 11.32
CA VAL A 70 -7.10 4.03 11.28
C VAL A 70 -7.72 3.15 10.20
N ILE A 71 -6.89 2.72 9.26
CA ILE A 71 -7.24 1.81 8.17
C ILE A 71 -6.52 0.48 8.33
N GLU A 72 -6.92 -0.54 7.59
CA GLU A 72 -6.29 -1.86 7.65
C GLU A 72 -5.03 -1.91 6.77
N ALA A 73 -3.97 -2.54 7.27
CA ALA A 73 -2.76 -2.80 6.47
C ALA A 73 -3.00 -3.86 5.38
N GLY A 74 -4.10 -4.63 5.50
CA GLY A 74 -4.36 -5.78 4.65
C GLY A 74 -3.78 -7.07 5.25
N PHE A 75 -3.98 -8.18 4.54
CA PHE A 75 -3.43 -9.48 4.92
C PHE A 75 -2.89 -10.18 3.65
N PRO A 76 -1.67 -10.74 3.71
CA PRO A 76 -0.73 -10.75 4.85
C PRO A 76 -0.09 -9.38 5.09
N THR A 77 0.27 -9.10 6.35
CA THR A 77 0.88 -7.84 6.79
C THR A 77 2.40 -7.83 6.55
N THR A 78 2.86 -8.32 5.40
CA THR A 78 4.27 -8.30 5.02
C THR A 78 4.58 -7.02 4.24
N THR A 79 5.81 -6.52 4.35
CA THR A 79 6.25 -5.31 3.65
C THR A 79 6.02 -5.42 2.14
N ALA A 80 6.34 -6.56 1.53
CA ALA A 80 6.15 -6.77 0.08
C ALA A 80 4.67 -6.63 -0.34
N ALA A 81 3.76 -7.31 0.37
CA ALA A 81 2.32 -7.22 0.09
C ALA A 81 1.76 -5.82 0.37
N ALA A 82 2.19 -5.19 1.47
CA ALA A 82 1.74 -3.87 1.87
C ALA A 82 2.19 -2.77 0.88
N LEU A 83 3.46 -2.78 0.46
CA LEU A 83 3.99 -1.86 -0.55
C LEU A 83 3.28 -2.03 -1.89
N ALA A 84 3.09 -3.27 -2.34
CA ALA A 84 2.35 -3.53 -3.58
C ALA A 84 0.90 -3.05 -3.49
N SER A 85 0.21 -3.30 -2.36
CA SER A 85 -1.15 -2.80 -2.16
C SER A 85 -1.21 -1.27 -2.18
N LEU A 86 -0.29 -0.59 -1.50
CA LEU A 86 -0.22 0.87 -1.48
C LEU A 86 0.03 1.43 -2.88
N THR A 87 1.01 0.88 -3.60
CA THR A 87 1.47 1.44 -4.88
C THR A 87 0.59 1.08 -6.08
N THR A 88 -0.13 -0.04 -6.03
CA THR A 88 -1.05 -0.43 -7.12
C THR A 88 -2.49 -0.01 -6.88
N GLY A 89 -2.87 0.26 -5.62
CA GLY A 89 -4.27 0.45 -5.25
C GLY A 89 -5.08 -0.85 -5.28
N GLN A 90 -4.41 -2.02 -5.24
CA GLN A 90 -5.03 -3.33 -5.34
C GLN A 90 -4.80 -4.16 -4.07
N LEU A 91 -5.64 -5.16 -3.84
CA LEU A 91 -5.45 -6.11 -2.73
C LEU A 91 -4.45 -7.22 -3.12
N PRO A 92 -3.82 -7.90 -2.14
CA PRO A 92 -2.82 -8.95 -2.40
C PRO A 92 -3.26 -10.03 -3.38
N GLY A 93 -4.53 -10.45 -3.36
CA GLY A 93 -5.09 -11.41 -4.30
C GLY A 93 -5.22 -10.89 -5.75
N GLN A 94 -5.08 -9.59 -5.96
CA GLN A 94 -5.19 -8.96 -7.29
C GLN A 94 -3.81 -8.65 -7.87
N HIS A 95 -2.85 -8.16 -7.05
CA HIS A 95 -1.51 -7.84 -7.52
C HIS A 95 -0.53 -9.02 -7.40
N GLY A 96 -0.89 -10.12 -6.72
CA GLY A 96 -0.13 -11.36 -6.68
C GLY A 96 1.06 -11.42 -5.72
N LEU A 97 1.42 -10.31 -5.03
CA LEU A 97 2.44 -10.33 -3.98
C LEU A 97 1.78 -10.66 -2.64
N VAL A 98 1.80 -11.94 -2.29
CA VAL A 98 1.02 -12.47 -1.17
C VAL A 98 1.86 -12.85 0.06
N GLY A 99 3.15 -12.53 0.04
CA GLY A 99 4.05 -12.87 1.15
C GLY A 99 5.41 -12.22 1.03
N TYR A 100 6.25 -12.49 2.00
CA TYR A 100 7.66 -12.08 1.98
C TYR A 100 8.48 -13.02 1.08
N SER A 101 8.13 -14.31 1.11
CA SER A 101 8.76 -15.35 0.30
C SER A 101 7.70 -16.14 -0.43
N VAL A 102 7.95 -16.43 -1.69
CA VAL A 102 7.05 -17.19 -2.56
C VAL A 102 7.80 -18.28 -3.30
N LEU A 103 7.08 -19.32 -3.72
CA LEU A 103 7.62 -20.38 -4.56
C LEU A 103 7.64 -19.89 -6.02
N ASP A 104 8.83 -19.80 -6.60
CA ASP A 104 9.02 -19.73 -8.05
C ASP A 104 8.97 -21.18 -8.57
N SER A 105 7.80 -21.58 -9.02
CA SER A 105 7.56 -22.95 -9.47
C SER A 105 8.26 -23.29 -10.80
N ALA A 106 8.64 -22.28 -11.57
CA ALA A 106 9.36 -22.49 -12.83
C ALA A 106 10.81 -22.96 -12.59
N HIS A 107 11.41 -22.52 -11.48
CA HIS A 107 12.79 -22.81 -11.12
C HIS A 107 12.92 -23.62 -9.83
N ASP A 108 11.80 -24.13 -9.26
CA ASP A 108 11.72 -24.92 -8.03
C ASP A 108 12.53 -24.31 -6.86
N ARG A 109 12.34 -23.01 -6.62
CA ARG A 109 13.04 -22.25 -5.59
C ARG A 109 12.13 -21.30 -4.83
N VAL A 110 12.51 -20.97 -3.60
CA VAL A 110 11.85 -19.93 -2.81
C VAL A 110 12.55 -18.61 -3.05
N VAL A 111 11.78 -17.57 -3.40
CA VAL A 111 12.27 -16.23 -3.69
C VAL A 111 11.74 -15.24 -2.67
N ASN A 112 12.63 -14.37 -2.18
CA ASN A 112 12.26 -13.23 -1.36
C ASN A 112 11.75 -12.08 -2.25
N GLN A 113 10.51 -11.65 -2.03
CA GLN A 113 9.85 -10.63 -2.89
C GLN A 113 10.33 -9.19 -2.65
N LEU A 114 11.26 -8.94 -1.72
CA LEU A 114 11.88 -7.62 -1.56
C LEU A 114 13.30 -7.55 -2.15
N SER A 115 14.02 -8.66 -2.20
CA SER A 115 15.44 -8.66 -2.56
C SER A 115 15.90 -9.85 -3.40
N GLY A 116 15.01 -10.80 -3.70
CA GLY A 116 15.35 -12.04 -4.39
C GLY A 116 15.16 -12.00 -5.91
N TRP A 117 15.02 -10.81 -6.48
CA TRP A 117 14.88 -10.61 -7.92
C TRP A 117 16.23 -10.77 -8.63
N ASP A 118 16.24 -11.49 -9.74
CA ASP A 118 17.43 -11.78 -10.54
C ASP A 118 17.06 -11.96 -12.02
N ASP A 119 18.04 -12.31 -12.85
CA ASP A 119 17.87 -12.47 -14.31
C ASP A 119 16.83 -13.56 -14.68
N ASN A 120 16.51 -14.48 -13.76
CA ASN A 120 15.51 -15.53 -13.97
C ASN A 120 14.13 -15.14 -13.43
N LEU A 121 14.02 -14.05 -12.68
CA LEU A 121 12.78 -13.57 -12.06
C LEU A 121 12.71 -12.05 -12.04
N ASP A 122 12.20 -11.49 -13.13
CA ASP A 122 11.97 -10.05 -13.26
C ASP A 122 10.69 -9.64 -12.50
N PRO A 123 10.76 -8.70 -11.54
CA PRO A 123 9.59 -8.18 -10.84
C PRO A 123 8.51 -7.65 -11.80
N ALA A 124 8.90 -7.09 -12.94
CA ALA A 124 7.97 -6.56 -13.93
C ALA A 124 7.10 -7.65 -14.61
N THR A 125 7.53 -8.90 -14.56
CA THR A 125 6.74 -10.04 -15.06
C THR A 125 5.93 -10.74 -13.97
N TRP A 126 6.25 -10.49 -12.71
CA TRP A 126 5.53 -11.07 -11.57
C TRP A 126 4.30 -10.25 -11.20
N GLN A 127 4.47 -8.94 -11.02
CA GLN A 127 3.41 -8.00 -10.67
C GLN A 127 3.01 -7.21 -11.92
N LEU A 128 1.81 -7.46 -12.43
CA LEU A 128 1.32 -6.91 -13.70
C LEU A 128 0.31 -5.77 -13.55
N GLN A 129 -0.07 -5.43 -12.31
CA GLN A 129 -1.02 -4.33 -12.09
C GLN A 129 -0.32 -2.98 -12.24
N PRO A 130 -0.87 -2.05 -13.01
CA PRO A 130 -0.28 -0.72 -13.13
C PRO A 130 -0.27 -0.02 -11.77
N THR A 131 0.82 0.65 -11.46
CA THR A 131 0.95 1.43 -10.24
C THR A 131 0.13 2.72 -10.31
N VAL A 132 -0.16 3.30 -9.16
CA VAL A 132 -0.78 4.63 -9.07
C VAL A 132 0.13 5.69 -9.71
N PHE A 133 1.47 5.51 -9.64
CA PHE A 133 2.44 6.41 -10.26
C PHE A 133 2.36 6.39 -11.79
N GLU A 134 2.24 5.21 -12.39
CA GLU A 134 2.05 5.06 -13.84
C GLU A 134 0.73 5.68 -14.29
N ARG A 135 -0.34 5.45 -13.53
CA ARG A 135 -1.66 6.05 -13.83
C ARG A 135 -1.66 7.56 -13.66
N ALA A 136 -0.98 8.10 -12.65
CA ALA A 136 -0.79 9.53 -12.49
C ALA A 136 -0.02 10.13 -13.68
N SER A 137 1.07 9.49 -14.10
CA SER A 137 1.87 9.89 -15.25
C SER A 137 1.05 9.87 -16.54
N ALA A 138 0.26 8.83 -16.77
CA ALA A 138 -0.64 8.74 -17.92
C ALA A 138 -1.72 9.84 -17.92
N ALA A 139 -2.10 10.34 -16.74
CA ALA A 139 -3.00 11.48 -16.57
C ALA A 139 -2.30 12.85 -16.64
N GLY A 140 -1.01 12.91 -16.97
CA GLY A 140 -0.22 14.14 -17.05
C GLY A 140 0.17 14.74 -15.69
N LEU A 141 0.07 13.96 -14.61
CA LEU A 141 0.42 14.38 -13.24
C LEU A 141 1.84 13.93 -12.88
N GLY A 142 2.62 14.84 -12.28
CA GLY A 142 3.93 14.49 -11.74
C GLY A 142 3.78 13.65 -10.46
N ALA A 143 4.44 12.50 -10.39
CA ALA A 143 4.48 11.65 -9.22
C ALA A 143 5.87 11.02 -9.05
N ALA A 144 6.33 10.89 -7.81
CA ALA A 144 7.61 10.27 -7.50
C ALA A 144 7.55 9.55 -6.14
N ALA A 145 8.33 8.49 -6.03
CA ALA A 145 8.68 7.84 -4.76
C ALA A 145 10.16 8.09 -4.47
N VAL A 146 10.51 8.39 -3.22
CA VAL A 146 11.87 8.65 -2.74
C VAL A 146 12.16 7.84 -1.49
#